data_afe91f27dc6b94f47e978402490455a5
#
_entry.id   afe91f27dc6b94f47e978402490455a5
#
_cell.length_a   1.000
_cell.length_b   1.000
_cell.length_c   1.000
_cell.angle_alpha   90.00
_cell.angle_beta   90.00
_cell.angle_gamma   90.00
#
_symmetry.space_group_name_H-M   'P 1'
#
loop_
_entity.id
_entity.type
_entity.pdbx_description
1 polymer ?
#
loop_
_entity_poly.entity_id
_entity_poly.type
_entity_poly.pdbx_seq_one_letter_code
_entity_poly.pdbx_strand_id
1 'polypeptide(L)'
;CSSDLGIVTLVEKLSHLGVDLAMTTNASRLTALAGDLKAAGLRRLNISLDTLDRSRFAEMTRRDELDRVLAGIDAARDAGFDPVKVNAVIERGVNDDEIVDLARFGRERGVEVRFIEFMPLDASGEWGNDKVVGQDEIVAAINAEFPLEPVAARGAAPADRWRYVDGLGTVGVIPSVTKSFCGDCDRVRLTAEGQFRTCLFATDEFDLRSLLRGGATDDEIADKIISAV
;
A
#
# COMPACT_ATOMS: atom_id res chain seq x y z
N CYS A 1 -11.47 -6.35 8.43
CA CYS A 1 -10.44 -7.22 7.87
C CYS A 1 -10.46 -8.56 8.57
N SER A 2 -10.62 -9.64 7.82
CA SER A 2 -10.56 -11.03 8.33
C SER A 2 -9.13 -11.48 8.70
N SER A 3 -8.20 -10.55 8.82
CA SER A 3 -6.78 -10.79 9.14
C SER A 3 -6.52 -11.37 10.54
N ASP A 4 -7.56 -11.59 11.32
CA ASP A 4 -7.47 -12.13 12.65
C ASP A 4 -7.48 -13.66 12.68
N LEU A 5 -7.91 -14.28 11.60
CA LEU A 5 -8.10 -15.73 11.52
C LEU A 5 -6.86 -16.40 10.92
N GLY A 6 -5.79 -16.52 11.72
CA GLY A 6 -4.63 -17.29 11.34
C GLY A 6 -3.69 -16.63 10.31
N ILE A 7 -3.61 -15.29 10.30
CA ILE A 7 -2.72 -14.57 9.38
C ILE A 7 -1.26 -14.99 9.52
N VAL A 8 -0.79 -15.23 10.74
CA VAL A 8 0.58 -15.70 10.99
C VAL A 8 0.80 -17.07 10.32
N THR A 9 -0.14 -18.01 10.51
CA THR A 9 -0.07 -19.33 9.87
C THR A 9 -0.13 -19.24 8.34
N LEU A 10 -0.91 -18.29 7.79
CA LEU A 10 -0.94 -18.08 6.34
C LEU A 10 0.40 -17.57 5.83
N VAL A 11 0.99 -16.57 6.50
CA VAL A 11 2.32 -16.04 6.15
C VAL A 11 3.38 -17.13 6.24
N GLU A 12 3.37 -17.96 7.29
CA GLU A 12 4.27 -19.09 7.46
C GLU A 12 4.17 -20.06 6.27
N LYS A 13 2.97 -20.46 5.88
CA LYS A 13 2.77 -21.33 4.72
C LYS A 13 3.26 -20.70 3.41
N LEU A 14 2.98 -19.41 3.19
CA LEU A 14 3.41 -18.71 1.99
C LEU A 14 4.93 -18.48 1.94
N SER A 15 5.60 -18.37 3.10
CA SER A 15 7.04 -18.17 3.16
C SER A 15 7.84 -19.34 2.57
N HIS A 16 7.26 -20.54 2.59
CA HIS A 16 7.86 -21.74 1.98
C HIS A 16 7.91 -21.69 0.44
N LEU A 17 7.18 -20.77 -0.19
CA LEU A 17 7.21 -20.59 -1.66
C LEU A 17 8.49 -19.88 -2.14
N GLY A 18 9.32 -19.37 -1.23
CA GLY A 18 10.56 -18.66 -1.58
C GLY A 18 10.38 -17.31 -2.26
N VAL A 19 9.16 -16.72 -2.18
CA VAL A 19 8.82 -15.41 -2.74
C VAL A 19 9.01 -14.31 -1.71
N ASP A 20 9.15 -13.06 -2.17
CA ASP A 20 9.23 -11.89 -1.30
C ASP A 20 7.83 -11.48 -0.83
N LEU A 21 7.52 -11.81 0.42
CA LEU A 21 6.22 -11.54 1.01
C LEU A 21 6.11 -10.12 1.56
N ALA A 22 5.07 -9.44 1.13
CA ALA A 22 4.66 -8.14 1.67
C ALA A 22 3.19 -8.16 2.10
N MET A 23 2.85 -7.39 3.13
CA MET A 23 1.47 -7.25 3.60
C MET A 23 1.08 -5.78 3.67
N THR A 24 -0.14 -5.46 3.24
CA THR A 24 -0.76 -4.15 3.50
C THR A 24 -1.76 -4.30 4.64
N THR A 25 -1.72 -3.39 5.60
CA THR A 25 -2.54 -3.44 6.82
C THR A 25 -2.91 -2.05 7.31
N ASN A 26 -3.99 -1.95 8.07
CA ASN A 26 -4.33 -0.75 8.84
C ASN A 26 -3.59 -0.62 10.18
N ALA A 27 -2.65 -1.51 10.46
CA ALA A 27 -1.79 -1.56 11.65
C ALA A 27 -2.50 -1.71 13.01
N SER A 28 -3.81 -1.67 13.10
CA SER A 28 -4.55 -1.65 14.39
C SER A 28 -4.23 -2.83 15.33
N ARG A 29 -3.62 -3.91 14.81
CA ARG A 29 -3.20 -5.09 15.57
C ARG A 29 -1.71 -5.39 15.51
N LEU A 30 -0.89 -4.54 14.90
CA LEU A 30 0.54 -4.82 14.75
C LEU A 30 1.30 -4.83 16.08
N THR A 31 0.85 -4.09 17.10
CA THR A 31 1.44 -4.18 18.45
C THR A 31 1.46 -5.60 19.01
N ALA A 32 0.47 -6.42 18.64
CA ALA A 32 0.39 -7.81 19.06
C ALA A 32 0.98 -8.81 18.06
N LEU A 33 1.07 -8.46 16.79
CA LEU A 33 1.34 -9.43 15.71
C LEU A 33 2.66 -9.20 14.98
N ALA A 34 3.30 -8.03 15.11
CA ALA A 34 4.46 -7.68 14.31
C ALA A 34 5.62 -8.68 14.47
N GLY A 35 5.93 -9.08 15.70
CA GLY A 35 6.97 -10.08 15.99
C GLY A 35 6.69 -11.43 15.36
N ASP A 36 5.48 -11.94 15.54
CA ASP A 36 5.06 -13.24 15.01
C ASP A 36 5.03 -13.25 13.48
N LEU A 37 4.55 -12.16 12.86
CA LEU A 37 4.55 -12.01 11.40
C LEU A 37 5.98 -11.98 10.85
N LYS A 38 6.90 -11.29 11.52
CA LYS A 38 8.31 -11.27 11.14
C LYS A 38 8.95 -12.64 11.26
N ALA A 39 8.70 -13.35 12.36
CA ALA A 39 9.18 -14.71 12.59
C ALA A 39 8.61 -15.71 11.57
N ALA A 40 7.35 -15.54 11.15
CA ALA A 40 6.71 -16.36 10.12
C ALA A 40 7.25 -16.13 8.69
N GLY A 41 8.16 -15.17 8.50
CA GLY A 41 8.80 -14.92 7.21
C GLY A 41 8.25 -13.73 6.41
N LEU A 42 7.36 -12.93 6.98
CA LEU A 42 6.95 -11.68 6.34
C LEU A 42 8.14 -10.72 6.26
N ARG A 43 8.40 -10.17 5.08
CA ARG A 43 9.57 -9.31 4.87
C ARG A 43 9.26 -7.83 4.90
N ARG A 44 8.10 -7.43 4.35
CA ARG A 44 7.76 -6.02 4.14
C ARG A 44 6.35 -5.71 4.63
N LEU A 45 6.19 -4.51 5.18
CA LEU A 45 4.89 -3.98 5.60
C LEU A 45 4.59 -2.66 4.87
N ASN A 46 3.36 -2.56 4.36
CA ASN A 46 2.75 -1.31 3.96
C ASN A 46 1.60 -1.02 4.93
N ILE A 47 1.58 0.16 5.51
CA ILE A 47 0.58 0.57 6.49
C ILE A 47 -0.25 1.70 5.90
N SER A 48 -1.57 1.59 5.95
CA SER A 48 -2.47 2.65 5.48
C SER A 48 -2.66 3.68 6.60
N LEU A 49 -2.33 4.95 6.30
CA LEU A 49 -2.54 6.10 7.21
C LEU A 49 -2.68 7.36 6.36
N ASP A 50 -3.91 7.86 6.21
CA ASP A 50 -4.23 8.96 5.32
C ASP A 50 -4.17 10.33 6.02
N THR A 51 -4.14 10.39 7.35
CA THR A 51 -4.13 11.61 8.15
C THR A 51 -3.51 11.38 9.53
N LEU A 52 -2.91 12.44 10.08
CA LEU A 52 -2.40 12.50 11.47
C LEU A 52 -3.39 13.22 12.40
N ASP A 53 -4.42 13.85 11.86
CA ASP A 53 -5.49 14.46 12.64
C ASP A 53 -6.49 13.40 13.12
N ARG A 54 -6.73 13.35 14.43
CA ARG A 54 -7.58 12.34 15.06
C ARG A 54 -9.04 12.41 14.62
N SER A 55 -9.57 13.62 14.49
CA SER A 55 -10.97 13.82 14.12
C SER A 55 -11.19 13.43 12.65
N ARG A 56 -10.28 13.84 11.77
CA ARG A 56 -10.28 13.46 10.36
C ARG A 56 -10.09 11.93 10.21
N PHE A 57 -9.19 11.33 10.98
CA PHE A 57 -9.00 9.88 10.97
C PHE A 57 -10.30 9.15 11.36
N ALA A 58 -10.97 9.60 12.42
CA ALA A 58 -12.23 8.99 12.85
C ALA A 58 -13.35 9.15 11.81
N GLU A 59 -13.40 10.28 11.12
CA GLU A 59 -14.36 10.54 10.04
C GLU A 59 -14.07 9.63 8.82
N MET A 60 -12.85 9.61 8.32
CA MET A 60 -12.43 8.84 7.14
C MET A 60 -12.56 7.33 7.36
N THR A 61 -12.16 6.84 8.54
CA THR A 61 -12.12 5.40 8.83
C THR A 61 -13.34 4.88 9.54
N ARG A 62 -14.20 5.77 10.08
CA ARG A 62 -15.33 5.47 10.99
C ARG A 62 -14.88 4.76 12.28
N ARG A 63 -13.64 5.02 12.72
CA ARG A 63 -13.03 4.43 13.91
C ARG A 63 -12.08 5.42 14.57
N ASP A 64 -12.14 5.54 15.88
CA ASP A 64 -11.21 6.35 16.67
C ASP A 64 -10.03 5.48 17.13
N GLU A 65 -9.16 5.09 16.20
CA GLU A 65 -8.05 4.16 16.46
C GLU A 65 -6.68 4.71 16.03
N LEU A 66 -6.53 6.03 15.82
CA LEU A 66 -5.27 6.63 15.33
C LEU A 66 -4.08 6.23 16.21
N ASP A 67 -4.19 6.34 17.55
CA ASP A 67 -3.10 5.99 18.47
C ASP A 67 -2.65 4.54 18.34
N ARG A 68 -3.61 3.62 18.05
CA ARG A 68 -3.30 2.20 17.83
C ARG A 68 -2.55 1.98 16.51
N VAL A 69 -2.89 2.75 15.47
CA VAL A 69 -2.18 2.70 14.18
C VAL A 69 -0.76 3.21 14.34
N LEU A 70 -0.57 4.35 15.02
CA LEU A 70 0.75 4.92 15.30
C LEU A 70 1.63 3.96 16.12
N ALA A 71 1.07 3.38 17.19
CA ALA A 71 1.75 2.35 17.98
C ALA A 71 2.08 1.09 17.16
N GLY A 72 1.21 0.74 16.20
CA GLY A 72 1.43 -0.37 15.29
C GLY A 72 2.58 -0.13 14.30
N ILE A 73 2.77 1.13 13.86
CA ILE A 73 3.93 1.53 13.04
C ILE A 73 5.23 1.37 13.84
N ASP A 74 5.24 1.85 15.08
CA ASP A 74 6.41 1.71 15.96
C ASP A 74 6.72 0.22 16.21
N ALA A 75 5.71 -0.58 16.52
CA ALA A 75 5.87 -2.02 16.71
C ALA A 75 6.41 -2.75 15.46
N ALA A 76 6.03 -2.32 14.27
CA ALA A 76 6.57 -2.86 13.02
C ALA A 76 8.07 -2.57 12.89
N ARG A 77 8.51 -1.35 13.21
CA ARG A 77 9.94 -0.97 13.21
C ARG A 77 10.71 -1.76 14.26
N ASP A 78 10.20 -1.83 15.48
CA ASP A 78 10.82 -2.56 16.58
C ASP A 78 10.97 -4.06 16.30
N ALA A 79 10.04 -4.63 15.54
CA ALA A 79 10.13 -6.01 15.04
C ALA A 79 11.13 -6.19 13.89
N GLY A 80 11.78 -5.12 13.43
CA GLY A 80 12.82 -5.15 12.41
C GLY A 80 12.31 -5.24 10.97
N PHE A 81 11.09 -4.75 10.69
CA PHE A 81 10.66 -4.51 9.32
C PHE A 81 11.39 -3.27 8.78
N ASP A 82 12.11 -3.44 7.66
CA ASP A 82 12.86 -2.36 7.00
C ASP A 82 12.84 -2.55 5.47
N PRO A 83 12.32 -1.58 4.71
CA PRO A 83 11.58 -0.42 5.19
C PRO A 83 10.14 -0.73 5.61
N VAL A 84 9.66 -0.06 6.64
CA VAL A 84 8.21 0.10 6.86
C VAL A 84 7.74 1.21 5.94
N LYS A 85 6.66 0.96 5.19
CA LYS A 85 6.07 1.94 4.28
C LYS A 85 4.71 2.36 4.80
N VAL A 86 4.46 3.66 4.78
CA VAL A 86 3.17 4.25 5.13
C VAL A 86 2.54 4.81 3.87
N ASN A 87 1.41 4.26 3.46
CA ASN A 87 0.67 4.71 2.29
C ASN A 87 -0.42 5.69 2.72
N ALA A 88 -0.46 6.86 2.10
CA ALA A 88 -1.47 7.90 2.30
C ALA A 88 -2.10 8.26 0.95
N VAL A 89 -3.41 8.06 0.82
CA VAL A 89 -4.18 8.58 -0.31
C VAL A 89 -4.48 10.05 -0.05
N ILE A 90 -4.12 10.92 -0.99
CA ILE A 90 -4.33 12.36 -0.86
C ILE A 90 -5.50 12.80 -1.71
N GLU A 91 -6.50 13.37 -1.05
CA GLU A 91 -7.70 13.95 -1.66
C GLU A 91 -7.73 15.46 -1.39
N ARG A 92 -7.88 16.25 -2.45
CA ARG A 92 -7.94 17.72 -2.36
C ARG A 92 -9.13 18.16 -1.54
N GLY A 93 -8.87 19.08 -0.60
CA GLY A 93 -9.87 19.61 0.30
C GLY A 93 -10.24 18.67 1.47
N VAL A 94 -9.58 17.52 1.57
CA VAL A 94 -9.78 16.55 2.66
C VAL A 94 -8.53 16.45 3.54
N ASN A 95 -7.38 16.09 2.98
CA ASN A 95 -6.12 15.88 3.72
C ASN A 95 -4.88 16.38 2.97
N ASP A 96 -5.04 17.16 1.90
CA ASP A 96 -3.94 17.73 1.14
C ASP A 96 -3.15 18.79 1.92
N ASP A 97 -3.72 19.36 2.96
CA ASP A 97 -3.06 20.23 3.94
C ASP A 97 -2.03 19.49 4.82
N GLU A 98 -2.12 18.14 4.93
CA GLU A 98 -1.21 17.34 5.76
C GLU A 98 -0.01 16.74 5.00
N ILE A 99 0.18 17.04 3.70
CA ILE A 99 1.27 16.45 2.89
C ILE A 99 2.63 16.64 3.57
N VAL A 100 2.93 17.86 4.03
CA VAL A 100 4.22 18.18 4.66
C VAL A 100 4.34 17.52 6.05
N ASP A 101 3.25 17.47 6.80
CA ASP A 101 3.24 16.86 8.14
C ASP A 101 3.39 15.33 8.07
N LEU A 102 2.76 14.68 7.09
CA LEU A 102 2.96 13.26 6.81
C LEU A 102 4.41 12.98 6.37
N ALA A 103 5.01 13.84 5.55
CA ALA A 103 6.42 13.71 5.17
C ALA A 103 7.33 13.87 6.38
N ARG A 104 7.08 14.86 7.25
CA ARG A 104 7.80 15.07 8.52
C ARG A 104 7.67 13.86 9.42
N PHE A 105 6.47 13.33 9.60
CA PHE A 105 6.20 12.11 10.35
C PHE A 105 7.06 10.94 9.86
N GLY A 106 7.15 10.75 8.53
CA GLY A 106 7.97 9.69 7.95
C GLY A 106 9.44 9.83 8.28
N ARG A 107 9.98 11.05 8.17
CA ARG A 107 11.36 11.38 8.50
C ARG A 107 11.69 11.11 9.97
N GLU A 108 10.86 11.62 10.88
CA GLU A 108 11.04 11.49 12.33
C GLU A 108 10.97 10.03 12.80
N ARG A 109 10.11 9.23 12.16
CA ARG A 109 9.95 7.82 12.50
C ARG A 109 10.82 6.87 11.69
N GLY A 110 11.56 7.37 10.70
CA GLY A 110 12.39 6.52 9.83
C GLY A 110 11.55 5.55 9.00
N VAL A 111 10.39 5.97 8.51
CA VAL A 111 9.52 5.19 7.62
C VAL A 111 9.36 5.90 6.28
N GLU A 112 9.19 5.13 5.19
CA GLU A 112 8.95 5.70 3.86
C GLU A 112 7.46 6.01 3.70
N VAL A 113 7.09 7.30 3.68
CA VAL A 113 5.72 7.70 3.33
C VAL A 113 5.56 7.66 1.82
N ARG A 114 4.45 7.06 1.37
CA ARG A 114 4.04 6.98 -0.03
C ARG A 114 2.70 7.67 -0.21
N PHE A 115 2.73 8.78 -0.89
CA PHE A 115 1.55 9.52 -1.29
C PHE A 115 0.94 8.88 -2.53
N ILE A 116 -0.36 8.63 -2.50
CA ILE A 116 -1.10 8.01 -3.60
C ILE A 116 -2.11 9.03 -4.11
N GLU A 117 -2.11 9.30 -5.39
CA GLU A 117 -3.14 10.12 -6.02
C GLU A 117 -4.52 9.46 -5.86
N PHE A 118 -5.53 10.26 -5.51
CA PHE A 118 -6.89 9.80 -5.33
C PHE A 118 -7.45 9.21 -6.64
N MET A 119 -7.85 7.95 -6.60
CA MET A 119 -8.29 7.16 -7.76
C MET A 119 -9.79 6.92 -7.77
N PRO A 120 -10.44 6.71 -8.95
CA PRO A 120 -11.86 6.43 -9.09
C PRO A 120 -12.20 4.98 -8.64
N LEU A 121 -11.93 4.65 -7.38
CA LEU A 121 -12.20 3.33 -6.78
C LEU A 121 -13.30 3.38 -5.73
N ASP A 122 -13.85 4.56 -5.46
CA ASP A 122 -14.92 4.76 -4.49
C ASP A 122 -16.25 4.26 -5.05
N ALA A 123 -16.99 3.54 -4.20
CA ALA A 123 -18.31 3.02 -4.55
C ALA A 123 -19.38 4.14 -4.58
N SER A 124 -19.08 5.33 -4.08
CA SER A 124 -19.99 6.49 -4.06
C SER A 124 -20.11 7.16 -5.43
N GLY A 125 -19.10 7.01 -6.30
CA GLY A 125 -19.02 7.70 -7.59
C GLY A 125 -18.74 9.21 -7.45
N GLU A 126 -18.25 9.65 -6.30
CA GLU A 126 -17.95 11.06 -6.01
C GLU A 126 -16.57 11.50 -6.52
N TRP A 127 -15.82 10.60 -7.14
CA TRP A 127 -14.51 10.92 -7.70
C TRP A 127 -14.61 11.96 -8.82
N GLY A 128 -13.68 12.91 -8.81
CA GLY A 128 -13.50 13.92 -9.84
C GLY A 128 -12.02 14.31 -9.98
N ASN A 129 -11.63 14.76 -11.17
CA ASN A 129 -10.25 15.21 -11.40
C ASN A 129 -9.87 16.43 -10.53
N ASP A 130 -10.84 17.21 -10.12
CA ASP A 130 -10.69 18.36 -9.21
C ASP A 130 -10.27 17.96 -7.80
N LYS A 131 -10.52 16.72 -7.42
CA LYS A 131 -10.11 16.15 -6.14
C LYS A 131 -8.69 15.55 -6.16
N VAL A 132 -8.07 15.43 -7.32
CA VAL A 132 -6.73 14.85 -7.45
C VAL A 132 -5.67 15.89 -7.08
N VAL A 133 -4.76 15.53 -6.19
CA VAL A 133 -3.51 16.23 -5.93
C VAL A 133 -2.41 15.47 -6.66
N GLY A 134 -1.86 16.09 -7.72
CA GLY A 134 -0.91 15.43 -8.60
C GLY A 134 0.50 15.31 -8.01
N GLN A 135 1.28 14.37 -8.54
CA GLN A 135 2.66 14.13 -8.11
C GLN A 135 3.51 15.40 -8.03
N ASP A 136 3.45 16.26 -9.05
CA ASP A 136 4.31 17.44 -9.09
C ASP A 136 3.97 18.42 -7.97
N GLU A 137 2.69 18.54 -7.61
CA GLU A 137 2.22 19.37 -6.50
C GLU A 137 2.65 18.78 -5.14
N ILE A 138 2.50 17.47 -4.95
CA ILE A 138 2.94 16.77 -3.73
C ILE A 138 4.44 16.96 -3.54
N VAL A 139 5.22 16.70 -4.59
CA VAL A 139 6.69 16.82 -4.55
C VAL A 139 7.11 18.25 -4.30
N ALA A 140 6.47 19.25 -4.93
CA ALA A 140 6.76 20.65 -4.73
C ALA A 140 6.50 21.09 -3.27
N ALA A 141 5.37 20.67 -2.70
CA ALA A 141 5.03 20.96 -1.30
C ALA A 141 6.08 20.41 -0.32
N ILE A 142 6.49 19.15 -0.51
CA ILE A 142 7.50 18.52 0.36
C ILE A 142 8.88 19.17 0.16
N ASN A 143 9.28 19.41 -1.10
CA ASN A 143 10.59 19.94 -1.44
C ASN A 143 10.79 21.40 -0.95
N ALA A 144 9.72 22.15 -0.77
CA ALA A 144 9.78 23.50 -0.22
C ALA A 144 10.23 23.51 1.25
N GLU A 145 9.89 22.49 2.02
CA GLU A 145 10.28 22.34 3.43
C GLU A 145 11.50 21.41 3.60
N PHE A 146 11.52 20.30 2.87
CA PHE A 146 12.55 19.26 2.93
C PHE A 146 13.12 19.02 1.53
N PRO A 147 14.29 19.58 1.20
CA PRO A 147 14.89 19.43 -0.12
C PRO A 147 15.03 17.97 -0.56
N LEU A 148 14.57 17.71 -1.80
CA LEU A 148 14.48 16.38 -2.37
C LEU A 148 15.37 16.24 -3.61
N GLU A 149 15.94 15.06 -3.79
CA GLU A 149 16.58 14.64 -5.03
C GLU A 149 15.96 13.34 -5.55
N PRO A 150 15.74 13.21 -6.87
CA PRO A 150 15.11 12.01 -7.42
C PRO A 150 16.01 10.78 -7.24
N VAL A 151 15.40 9.64 -6.92
CA VAL A 151 16.04 8.33 -7.00
C VAL A 151 15.90 7.81 -8.42
N ALA A 152 16.79 6.91 -8.85
CA ALA A 152 16.75 6.31 -10.18
C ALA A 152 15.38 5.71 -10.55
N ALA A 153 15.12 5.57 -11.86
CA ALA A 153 13.85 5.13 -12.40
C ALA A 153 13.28 3.88 -11.71
N ARG A 154 11.98 3.89 -11.50
CA ARG A 154 11.24 2.89 -10.71
C ARG A 154 11.10 1.52 -11.37
N GLY A 155 11.26 1.38 -12.70
CA GLY A 155 10.86 0.18 -13.43
C GLY A 155 9.36 -0.12 -13.27
N ALA A 156 8.99 -1.37 -13.03
CA ALA A 156 7.60 -1.80 -12.77
C ALA A 156 7.06 -1.40 -11.39
N ALA A 157 7.88 -0.81 -10.50
CA ALA A 157 7.41 -0.37 -9.19
C ALA A 157 6.38 0.79 -9.31
N PRO A 158 5.31 0.84 -8.49
CA PRO A 158 4.26 1.83 -8.65
C PRO A 158 4.66 3.26 -8.23
N ALA A 159 5.66 3.40 -7.35
CA ALA A 159 6.05 4.68 -6.78
C ALA A 159 7.30 5.25 -7.42
N ASP A 160 7.24 6.49 -7.89
CA ASP A 160 8.42 7.32 -8.06
C ASP A 160 8.95 7.72 -6.68
N ARG A 161 10.28 7.80 -6.51
CA ARG A 161 10.90 8.00 -5.21
C ARG A 161 11.88 9.16 -5.23
N TRP A 162 11.93 9.86 -4.10
CA TRP A 162 12.88 10.92 -3.81
C TRP A 162 13.60 10.63 -2.51
N ARG A 163 14.87 11.00 -2.45
CA ARG A 163 15.66 10.98 -1.22
C ARG A 163 15.71 12.39 -0.65
N TYR A 164 15.60 12.51 0.66
CA TYR A 164 15.88 13.76 1.35
C TYR A 164 17.37 14.07 1.26
N VAL A 165 17.72 15.31 0.88
CA VAL A 165 19.12 15.75 0.66
C VAL A 165 19.96 15.60 1.94
N ASP A 166 19.34 15.76 3.10
CA ASP A 166 19.99 15.57 4.41
C ASP A 166 20.19 14.10 4.82
N GLY A 167 19.79 13.16 3.99
CA GLY A 167 19.97 11.72 4.22
C GLY A 167 18.95 11.07 5.14
N LEU A 168 17.93 11.79 5.61
CA LEU A 168 16.91 11.26 6.54
C LEU A 168 15.80 10.43 5.85
N GLY A 169 16.19 9.53 4.94
CA GLY A 169 15.29 8.58 4.32
C GLY A 169 14.78 8.98 2.93
N THR A 170 13.66 8.39 2.56
CA THR A 170 13.03 8.55 1.24
C THR A 170 11.52 8.78 1.37
N VAL A 171 10.97 9.43 0.36
CA VAL A 171 9.53 9.60 0.16
C VAL A 171 9.15 9.09 -1.23
N GLY A 172 7.94 8.57 -1.40
CA GLY A 172 7.42 8.10 -2.67
C GLY A 172 6.12 8.77 -3.06
N VAL A 173 5.86 8.84 -4.36
CA VAL A 173 4.53 9.20 -4.89
C VAL A 173 4.11 8.13 -5.89
N ILE A 174 2.87 7.69 -5.80
CA ILE A 174 2.23 6.75 -6.72
C ILE A 174 1.29 7.56 -7.62
N PRO A 175 1.76 7.99 -8.80
CA PRO A 175 1.01 8.88 -9.68
C PRO A 175 0.01 8.07 -10.53
N SER A 176 -1.01 7.55 -9.86
CA SER A 176 -1.99 6.65 -10.46
C SER A 176 -2.87 7.31 -11.53
N VAL A 177 -2.99 8.63 -11.50
CA VAL A 177 -3.89 9.42 -12.36
C VAL A 177 -3.08 10.32 -13.30
N THR A 178 -2.20 11.17 -12.76
CA THR A 178 -1.53 12.21 -13.57
C THR A 178 -0.37 11.68 -14.41
N LYS A 179 0.34 10.65 -13.96
CA LYS A 179 1.46 10.00 -14.65
C LYS A 179 1.36 8.49 -14.56
N SER A 180 0.26 7.95 -15.08
CA SER A 180 -0.07 6.53 -14.93
C SER A 180 1.07 5.64 -15.47
N PHE A 181 1.32 4.54 -14.74
CA PHE A 181 2.38 3.58 -15.04
C PHE A 181 1.83 2.27 -15.63
N CYS A 182 0.67 2.33 -16.26
CA CYS A 182 -0.04 1.16 -16.77
C CYS A 182 0.75 0.39 -17.83
N GLY A 183 1.56 1.09 -18.64
CA GLY A 183 2.39 0.46 -19.67
C GLY A 183 3.49 -0.47 -19.15
N ASP A 184 3.95 -0.25 -17.91
CA ASP A 184 5.00 -1.05 -17.26
C ASP A 184 4.45 -1.93 -16.13
N CYS A 185 3.12 -2.07 -16.03
CA CYS A 185 2.48 -2.77 -14.92
C CYS A 185 2.48 -4.29 -15.15
N ASP A 186 3.17 -5.01 -14.27
CA ASP A 186 3.29 -6.47 -14.25
C ASP A 186 2.46 -7.15 -13.14
N ARG A 187 1.49 -6.42 -12.55
CA ARG A 187 0.76 -6.88 -11.37
C ARG A 187 -0.51 -7.63 -11.75
N VAL A 188 -0.69 -8.78 -11.14
CA VAL A 188 -1.92 -9.54 -11.14
C VAL A 188 -2.54 -9.57 -9.73
N ARG A 189 -3.80 -9.94 -9.62
CA ARG A 189 -4.53 -9.98 -8.35
C ARG A 189 -5.35 -11.25 -8.25
N LEU A 190 -5.39 -11.78 -7.06
CA LEU A 190 -6.33 -12.84 -6.70
C LEU A 190 -7.20 -12.31 -5.55
N THR A 191 -8.51 -12.26 -5.76
CA THR A 191 -9.44 -11.82 -4.71
C THR A 191 -9.63 -12.89 -3.64
N ALA A 192 -10.17 -12.52 -2.50
CA ALA A 192 -10.49 -13.48 -1.43
C ALA A 192 -11.53 -14.53 -1.88
N GLU A 193 -12.36 -14.18 -2.85
CA GLU A 193 -13.34 -15.07 -3.48
C GLU A 193 -12.72 -16.00 -4.55
N GLY A 194 -11.42 -15.83 -4.85
CA GLY A 194 -10.69 -16.63 -5.81
C GLY A 194 -10.87 -16.21 -7.26
N GLN A 195 -11.20 -14.93 -7.48
CA GLN A 195 -11.26 -14.34 -8.82
C GLN A 195 -9.88 -13.77 -9.20
N PHE A 196 -9.37 -14.12 -10.36
CA PHE A 196 -8.12 -13.59 -10.89
C PHE A 196 -8.39 -12.38 -11.79
N ARG A 197 -7.58 -11.32 -11.62
CA ARG A 197 -7.65 -10.07 -12.39
C ARG A 197 -6.27 -9.61 -12.80
N THR A 198 -6.14 -9.08 -14.00
CA THR A 198 -4.89 -8.52 -14.52
C THR A 198 -4.74 -7.02 -14.26
N CYS A 199 -5.82 -6.33 -13.93
CA CYS A 199 -5.83 -4.89 -13.64
C CYS A 199 -6.66 -4.57 -12.39
N LEU A 200 -6.31 -3.50 -11.68
CA LEU A 200 -7.11 -2.99 -10.55
C LEU A 200 -8.50 -2.51 -11.01
N PHE A 201 -8.57 -1.96 -12.21
CA PHE A 201 -9.79 -1.44 -12.83
C PHE A 201 -10.47 -2.46 -13.76
N ALA A 202 -9.99 -3.72 -13.78
CA ALA A 202 -10.62 -4.74 -14.63
C ALA A 202 -12.05 -5.00 -14.18
N THR A 203 -12.95 -5.02 -15.15
CA THR A 203 -14.34 -5.49 -15.01
C THR A 203 -14.44 -7.00 -15.20
N ASP A 204 -13.49 -7.56 -15.96
CA ASP A 204 -13.43 -8.99 -16.23
C ASP A 204 -12.71 -9.73 -15.11
N GLU A 205 -13.27 -10.85 -14.71
CA GLU A 205 -12.76 -11.73 -13.66
C GLU A 205 -12.69 -13.16 -14.18
N PHE A 206 -11.63 -13.87 -13.75
CA PHE A 206 -11.44 -15.29 -14.09
C PHE A 206 -11.56 -16.12 -12.82
N ASP A 207 -12.59 -16.99 -12.76
CA ASP A 207 -12.88 -17.81 -11.58
C ASP A 207 -11.91 -18.98 -11.45
N LEU A 208 -10.84 -18.79 -10.67
CA LEU A 208 -9.90 -19.87 -10.34
C LEU A 208 -10.41 -20.75 -9.20
N ARG A 209 -11.27 -20.23 -8.32
CA ARG A 209 -11.81 -21.00 -7.20
C ARG A 209 -12.65 -22.19 -7.66
N SER A 210 -13.54 -21.96 -8.63
CA SER A 210 -14.40 -23.03 -9.16
C SER A 210 -13.59 -24.10 -9.87
N LEU A 211 -12.52 -23.73 -10.59
CA LEU A 211 -11.60 -24.67 -11.20
C LEU A 211 -10.91 -25.51 -10.12
N LEU A 212 -10.30 -24.87 -9.13
CA LEU A 212 -9.58 -25.56 -8.04
C LEU A 212 -10.50 -26.49 -7.26
N ARG A 213 -11.72 -26.08 -6.91
CA ARG A 213 -12.69 -26.89 -6.18
C ARG A 213 -13.36 -27.96 -7.04
N GLY A 214 -13.38 -27.77 -8.35
CA GLY A 214 -13.85 -28.74 -9.33
C GLY A 214 -12.84 -29.87 -9.59
N GLY A 215 -11.64 -29.78 -9.01
CA GLY A 215 -10.59 -30.80 -9.16
C GLY A 215 -9.76 -30.62 -10.43
N ALA A 216 -9.72 -29.39 -10.99
CA ALA A 216 -8.81 -29.06 -12.08
C ALA A 216 -7.36 -29.32 -11.67
N THR A 217 -6.55 -29.75 -12.60
CA THR A 217 -5.11 -29.96 -12.43
C THR A 217 -4.38 -28.61 -12.35
N ASP A 218 -3.15 -28.62 -11.85
CA ASP A 218 -2.32 -27.42 -11.79
C ASP A 218 -2.03 -26.88 -13.20
N ASP A 219 -1.90 -27.73 -14.22
CA ASP A 219 -1.71 -27.34 -15.61
C ASP A 219 -2.94 -26.61 -16.16
N GLU A 220 -4.16 -27.11 -15.89
CA GLU A 220 -5.40 -26.46 -16.32
C GLU A 220 -5.58 -25.08 -15.64
N ILE A 221 -5.17 -24.93 -14.38
CA ILE A 221 -5.19 -23.67 -13.66
C ILE A 221 -4.14 -22.70 -14.26
N ALA A 222 -2.93 -23.20 -14.55
CA ALA A 222 -1.86 -22.44 -15.17
C ALA A 222 -2.27 -21.93 -16.56
N ASP A 223 -2.85 -22.80 -17.40
CA ASP A 223 -3.35 -22.44 -18.74
C ASP A 223 -4.42 -21.34 -18.65
N LYS A 224 -5.31 -21.41 -17.64
CA LYS A 224 -6.30 -20.37 -17.41
C LYS A 224 -5.68 -19.03 -17.06
N ILE A 225 -4.66 -19.03 -16.20
CA ILE A 225 -3.92 -17.80 -15.83
C ILE A 225 -3.17 -17.24 -17.04
N ILE A 226 -2.48 -18.08 -17.81
CA ILE A 226 -1.74 -17.67 -19.01
C ILE A 226 -2.68 -17.07 -20.05
N SER A 227 -3.87 -17.65 -20.23
CA SER A 227 -4.86 -17.14 -21.18
C SER A 227 -5.50 -15.82 -20.78
N ALA A 228 -5.39 -15.42 -19.49
CA ALA A 228 -5.93 -14.19 -18.95
C ALA A 228 -4.94 -13.02 -18.99
N VAL A 229 -3.64 -13.27 -19.16
CA VAL A 229 -2.54 -12.29 -19.22
C VAL A 229 -2.21 -11.93 -20.67
#